data_c388e61f689c988246c8a09eeb2ed262
#
_entry.id   c388e61f689c988246c8a09eeb2ed262
#
_cell.length_a   1.000
_cell.length_b   1.000
_cell.length_c   1.000
_cell.angle_alpha   90.00
_cell.angle_beta   90.00
_cell.angle_gamma   90.00
#
_symmetry.space_group_name_H-M   'P 1'
#
loop_
_entity.id
_entity.type
_entity.pdbx_description
1 polymer ?
#
loop_
_entity_poly.entity_id
_entity_poly.type
_entity_poly.pdbx_seq_one_letter_code
_entity_poly.pdbx_strand_id
1 'polypeptide(L)'
;WASRSFHQMKTKYNIHFNGQIAFEEGQEAIREAHEDNYSAILPLYPVSDHKAAESSASHMDRTIEKCRKCIKLHSIKERPKKINHQKRRTDPKYKAWLEQEEFNNQMGKAWLLLGQAEFHKGDFLGSVSTFNYIARHYAHDKEMVAICQLWAARAYGEMGWLYEAEDVLSKVQPENISQKNASLYAAVSADIMMKTERYKEAIPFIKIALPDEKKKGERPRFYYVLGQLYEAQNAKKEARNAYQHVLKMQTKSEMDFNARLKLAQLADNPQEAINMLTKMAKLDKNKDRLDLIYGTLGNIFLERKDTAQALSYYQMAIEKSTKNGLDKAAVLIVAGDIYYEQRDYVAASPCYKEATQILSVESDQYARIQRRSETLDQLVVEYSTVQLQDSLQRLAQLSEEEQLKVVEKIIADLIKAEEEEAEKAAQAAREAENNSGPRSVNTSNMLGGGGSG
;
A
#
# COMPACT_ATOMS: atom_id res chain seq x y z
N TRP A 1 43.11 -23.71 -17.32
CA TRP A 1 42.94 -22.82 -16.14
C TRP A 1 42.62 -21.39 -16.56
N ALA A 2 43.42 -20.75 -17.37
CA ALA A 2 43.22 -19.37 -17.80
C ALA A 2 41.85 -19.13 -18.46
N SER A 3 41.38 -20.05 -19.30
CA SER A 3 40.05 -19.94 -19.94
C SER A 3 38.88 -19.99 -18.93
N ARG A 4 38.92 -20.88 -17.93
CA ARG A 4 37.87 -20.98 -16.92
C ARG A 4 37.85 -19.77 -16.01
N SER A 5 38.99 -19.31 -15.52
CA SER A 5 39.10 -18.11 -14.70
C SER A 5 38.61 -16.89 -15.47
N PHE A 6 38.89 -16.81 -16.78
CA PHE A 6 38.39 -15.76 -17.65
C PHE A 6 36.85 -15.74 -17.71
N HIS A 7 36.24 -16.91 -17.97
CA HIS A 7 34.76 -17.02 -17.98
C HIS A 7 34.15 -16.66 -16.64
N GLN A 8 34.73 -17.15 -15.52
CA GLN A 8 34.27 -16.82 -14.18
C GLN A 8 34.35 -15.30 -13.88
N MET A 9 35.47 -14.66 -14.25
CA MET A 9 35.67 -13.24 -14.07
C MET A 9 34.68 -12.44 -14.94
N LYS A 10 34.50 -12.80 -16.22
CA LYS A 10 33.54 -12.15 -17.12
C LYS A 10 32.09 -12.31 -16.61
N THR A 11 31.72 -13.50 -16.13
CA THR A 11 30.40 -13.72 -15.51
C THR A 11 30.22 -12.82 -14.30
N LYS A 12 31.17 -12.82 -13.38
CA LYS A 12 31.13 -11.99 -12.18
C LYS A 12 30.97 -10.49 -12.55
N TYR A 13 31.75 -10.01 -13.53
CA TYR A 13 31.73 -8.60 -13.93
C TYR A 13 30.42 -8.22 -14.60
N ASN A 14 29.94 -9.00 -15.55
CA ASN A 14 28.70 -8.72 -16.27
C ASN A 14 27.46 -8.79 -15.37
N ILE A 15 27.43 -9.76 -14.45
CA ILE A 15 26.29 -9.91 -13.52
C ILE A 15 26.34 -8.83 -12.44
N HIS A 16 27.47 -8.68 -11.73
CA HIS A 16 27.55 -7.76 -10.60
C HIS A 16 27.56 -6.28 -11.01
N PHE A 17 28.15 -5.91 -12.14
CA PHE A 17 28.20 -4.52 -12.57
C PHE A 17 27.00 -4.08 -13.40
N ASN A 18 26.61 -4.86 -14.40
CA ASN A 18 25.59 -4.40 -15.34
C ASN A 18 24.20 -4.98 -15.08
N GLY A 19 24.12 -6.23 -14.63
CA GLY A 19 22.87 -6.91 -14.35
C GLY A 19 22.31 -6.49 -13.01
N GLN A 20 23.14 -6.49 -11.96
CA GLN A 20 22.72 -6.16 -10.61
C GLN A 20 22.31 -4.70 -10.47
N ILE A 21 23.07 -3.76 -11.10
CA ILE A 21 22.71 -2.34 -11.08
C ILE A 21 21.36 -2.13 -11.74
N ALA A 22 21.13 -2.67 -12.95
CA ALA A 22 19.83 -2.54 -13.62
C ALA A 22 18.70 -3.17 -12.79
N PHE A 23 18.96 -4.28 -12.14
CA PHE A 23 17.99 -4.94 -11.24
C PHE A 23 17.63 -4.07 -10.04
N GLU A 24 18.63 -3.44 -9.40
CA GLU A 24 18.43 -2.54 -8.26
C GLU A 24 17.69 -1.26 -8.67
N GLU A 25 18.03 -0.68 -9.83
CA GLU A 25 17.30 0.44 -10.42
C GLU A 25 15.83 0.09 -10.67
N GLY A 26 15.55 -1.11 -11.19
CA GLY A 26 14.18 -1.60 -11.40
C GLY A 26 13.43 -1.83 -10.09
N GLN A 27 14.08 -2.36 -9.05
CA GLN A 27 13.46 -2.49 -7.73
C GLN A 27 13.14 -1.12 -7.10
N GLU A 28 13.98 -0.11 -7.32
CA GLU A 28 13.69 1.25 -6.87
C GLU A 28 12.50 1.85 -7.61
N ALA A 29 12.44 1.69 -8.94
CA ALA A 29 11.31 2.13 -9.75
C ALA A 29 9.97 1.51 -9.27
N ILE A 30 9.97 0.21 -8.90
CA ILE A 30 8.80 -0.44 -8.28
C ILE A 30 8.42 0.26 -6.97
N ARG A 31 9.40 0.53 -6.10
CA ARG A 31 9.13 1.18 -4.81
C ARG A 31 8.61 2.61 -4.95
N GLU A 32 9.07 3.32 -5.96
CA GLU A 32 8.63 4.70 -6.23
C GLU A 32 7.22 4.75 -6.82
N ALA A 33 6.92 3.84 -7.75
CA ALA A 33 5.63 3.79 -8.46
C ALA A 33 4.50 3.17 -7.62
N HIS A 34 4.84 2.37 -6.59
CA HIS A 34 3.84 1.69 -5.79
C HIS A 34 3.10 2.65 -4.86
N GLU A 35 1.78 2.65 -4.96
CA GLU A 35 0.86 3.37 -4.10
C GLU A 35 0.19 2.39 -3.12
N ASP A 36 0.34 2.67 -1.83
CA ASP A 36 -0.21 1.83 -0.77
C ASP A 36 -1.68 2.16 -0.48
N ASN A 37 -2.52 1.13 -0.39
CA ASN A 37 -3.88 1.27 0.13
C ASN A 37 -3.88 1.01 1.65
N TYR A 38 -3.81 2.07 2.45
CA TYR A 38 -3.79 2.00 3.91
C TYR A 38 -5.12 1.62 4.56
N SER A 39 -6.22 1.54 3.78
CA SER A 39 -7.52 1.05 4.26
C SER A 39 -7.57 -0.48 4.36
N ALA A 40 -6.63 -1.17 3.74
CA ALA A 40 -6.46 -2.63 3.79
C ALA A 40 -5.14 -3.00 4.48
N ILE A 41 -4.97 -4.30 4.79
CA ILE A 41 -3.67 -4.82 5.22
C ILE A 41 -2.71 -4.71 4.04
N LEU A 42 -1.60 -4.01 4.24
CA LEU A 42 -0.62 -3.81 3.18
C LEU A 42 0.05 -5.13 2.79
N PRO A 43 0.34 -5.35 1.50
CA PRO A 43 1.18 -6.45 1.09
C PRO A 43 2.59 -6.28 1.67
N LEU A 44 3.24 -7.38 2.00
CA LEU A 44 4.59 -7.34 2.58
C LEU A 44 5.61 -6.75 1.60
N TYR A 45 5.39 -6.97 0.29
CA TYR A 45 6.22 -6.46 -0.79
C TYR A 45 5.40 -5.68 -1.83
N PRO A 46 5.93 -4.56 -2.35
CA PRO A 46 5.26 -3.72 -3.34
C PRO A 46 5.01 -4.39 -4.71
N VAL A 47 5.70 -5.49 -4.99
CA VAL A 47 5.66 -6.16 -6.31
C VAL A 47 4.29 -6.74 -6.68
N SER A 48 3.38 -6.83 -5.73
CA SER A 48 2.00 -7.28 -5.96
C SER A 48 1.18 -6.33 -6.84
N ASP A 49 1.65 -5.10 -7.03
CA ASP A 49 0.96 -4.10 -7.86
C ASP A 49 1.43 -4.19 -9.32
N HIS A 50 0.48 -4.42 -10.23
CA HIS A 50 0.75 -4.52 -11.66
C HIS A 50 1.38 -3.25 -12.24
N LYS A 51 0.93 -2.06 -11.82
CA LYS A 51 1.49 -0.78 -12.26
C LYS A 51 2.95 -0.62 -11.83
N ALA A 52 3.27 -1.03 -10.61
CA ALA A 52 4.63 -1.00 -10.11
C ALA A 52 5.55 -1.94 -10.90
N ALA A 53 5.07 -3.11 -11.33
CA ALA A 53 5.81 -4.01 -12.20
C ALA A 53 6.07 -3.40 -13.59
N GLU A 54 5.09 -2.71 -14.18
CA GLU A 54 5.25 -2.01 -15.47
C GLU A 54 6.35 -0.94 -15.40
N SER A 55 6.45 -0.20 -14.31
CA SER A 55 7.46 0.86 -14.13
C SER A 55 8.90 0.33 -14.19
N SER A 56 9.10 -0.92 -13.84
CA SER A 56 10.42 -1.58 -13.81
C SER A 56 10.76 -2.35 -15.09
N ALA A 57 9.81 -2.51 -16.02
CA ALA A 57 9.92 -3.43 -17.16
C ALA A 57 11.21 -3.24 -17.97
N SER A 58 11.57 -2.00 -18.29
CA SER A 58 12.79 -1.71 -19.06
C SER A 58 14.08 -2.11 -18.34
N HIS A 59 14.14 -1.90 -17.01
CA HIS A 59 15.29 -2.28 -16.19
C HIS A 59 15.40 -3.80 -16.05
N MET A 60 14.25 -4.47 -15.86
CA MET A 60 14.20 -5.93 -15.78
C MET A 60 14.55 -6.58 -17.11
N ASP A 61 14.07 -6.06 -18.25
CA ASP A 61 14.45 -6.52 -19.58
C ASP A 61 15.95 -6.43 -19.83
N ARG A 62 16.55 -5.31 -19.44
CA ARG A 62 18.00 -5.13 -19.51
C ARG A 62 18.75 -6.17 -18.65
N THR A 63 18.25 -6.44 -17.46
CA THR A 63 18.81 -7.48 -16.56
C THR A 63 18.70 -8.86 -17.19
N ILE A 64 17.52 -9.23 -17.69
CA ILE A 64 17.24 -10.51 -18.36
C ILE A 64 18.16 -10.70 -19.57
N GLU A 65 18.29 -9.68 -20.43
CA GLU A 65 19.19 -9.73 -21.59
C GLU A 65 20.63 -10.00 -21.16
N LYS A 66 21.12 -9.26 -20.14
CA LYS A 66 22.50 -9.44 -19.64
C LYS A 66 22.73 -10.82 -19.05
N CYS A 67 21.76 -11.33 -18.28
CA CYS A 67 21.84 -12.68 -17.72
C CYS A 67 21.83 -13.75 -18.81
N ARG A 68 20.90 -13.69 -19.77
CA ARG A 68 20.81 -14.65 -20.89
C ARG A 68 22.06 -14.63 -21.75
N LYS A 69 22.59 -13.45 -22.06
CA LYS A 69 23.87 -13.31 -22.81
C LYS A 69 25.03 -13.89 -22.02
N CYS A 70 25.09 -13.64 -20.72
CA CYS A 70 26.13 -14.20 -19.85
C CYS A 70 26.08 -15.71 -19.80
N ILE A 71 24.89 -16.30 -19.60
CA ILE A 71 24.68 -17.74 -19.58
C ILE A 71 25.12 -18.35 -20.92
N LYS A 72 24.70 -17.79 -22.04
CA LYS A 72 25.04 -18.26 -23.38
C LYS A 72 26.56 -18.28 -23.65
N LEU A 73 27.28 -17.24 -23.21
CA LEU A 73 28.69 -17.03 -23.57
C LEU A 73 29.69 -17.64 -22.55
N HIS A 74 29.27 -17.83 -21.30
CA HIS A 74 30.21 -18.15 -20.21
C HIS A 74 29.84 -19.41 -19.41
N SER A 75 28.77 -20.13 -19.77
CA SER A 75 28.51 -21.48 -19.24
C SER A 75 29.61 -22.43 -19.62
N ILE A 76 30.08 -23.26 -18.71
CA ILE A 76 31.14 -24.25 -18.90
C ILE A 76 30.59 -25.63 -18.54
N LYS A 77 30.09 -26.34 -19.55
CA LYS A 77 29.53 -27.70 -19.40
C LYS A 77 30.56 -28.81 -19.51
N GLU A 78 31.74 -28.50 -20.08
CA GLU A 78 32.80 -29.48 -20.27
C GLU A 78 33.53 -29.78 -18.96
N ARG A 79 33.70 -31.06 -18.66
CA ARG A 79 34.50 -31.53 -17.52
C ARG A 79 35.98 -31.14 -17.69
N PRO A 80 36.74 -31.01 -16.58
CA PRO A 80 38.18 -30.76 -16.63
C PRO A 80 38.91 -31.88 -17.37
N LYS A 81 39.75 -31.52 -18.34
CA LYS A 81 40.54 -32.47 -19.10
C LYS A 81 41.50 -33.29 -18.21
N LYS A 82 42.01 -32.71 -17.12
CA LYS A 82 42.87 -33.39 -16.15
C LYS A 82 42.08 -33.62 -14.86
N ILE A 83 41.79 -34.90 -14.58
CA ILE A 83 41.11 -35.35 -13.37
C ILE A 83 42.15 -35.91 -12.42
N ASN A 84 42.17 -35.45 -11.16
CA ASN A 84 42.97 -36.03 -10.12
C ASN A 84 42.25 -37.27 -9.56
N HIS A 85 42.64 -38.45 -9.99
CA HIS A 85 42.01 -39.73 -9.62
C HIS A 85 42.15 -40.02 -8.13
N GLN A 86 43.26 -39.62 -7.49
CA GLN A 86 43.45 -39.79 -6.04
C GLN A 86 42.46 -38.91 -5.26
N LYS A 87 42.36 -37.62 -5.57
CA LYS A 87 41.34 -36.74 -4.96
C LYS A 87 39.91 -37.22 -5.20
N ARG A 88 39.61 -37.75 -6.39
CA ARG A 88 38.27 -38.31 -6.67
C ARG A 88 37.90 -39.47 -5.73
N ARG A 89 38.88 -40.24 -5.26
CA ARG A 89 38.67 -41.38 -4.33
C ARG A 89 38.58 -40.92 -2.88
N THR A 90 39.36 -39.91 -2.49
CA THR A 90 39.57 -39.53 -1.08
C THR A 90 38.79 -38.28 -0.67
N ASP A 91 38.34 -37.42 -1.62
CA ASP A 91 37.68 -36.17 -1.36
C ASP A 91 36.24 -36.18 -1.92
N PRO A 92 35.22 -36.37 -1.05
CA PRO A 92 33.82 -36.39 -1.47
C PRO A 92 33.40 -35.07 -2.16
N LYS A 93 33.96 -33.91 -1.74
CA LYS A 93 33.65 -32.61 -2.35
C LYS A 93 34.19 -32.53 -3.78
N TYR A 94 35.39 -33.05 -4.03
CA TYR A 94 35.95 -33.08 -5.37
C TYR A 94 35.18 -34.03 -6.28
N LYS A 95 34.70 -35.18 -5.74
CA LYS A 95 33.84 -36.12 -6.45
C LYS A 95 32.53 -35.45 -6.87
N ALA A 96 31.82 -34.82 -5.93
CA ALA A 96 30.59 -34.08 -6.19
C ALA A 96 30.81 -32.95 -7.21
N TRP A 97 31.92 -32.22 -7.11
CA TRP A 97 32.27 -31.18 -8.08
C TRP A 97 32.47 -31.73 -9.50
N LEU A 98 33.02 -32.93 -9.67
CA LEU A 98 33.16 -33.57 -10.97
C LEU A 98 31.83 -34.07 -11.57
N GLU A 99 30.83 -34.27 -10.74
CA GLU A 99 29.49 -34.73 -11.13
C GLU A 99 28.57 -33.57 -11.52
N GLN A 100 28.99 -32.31 -11.31
CA GLN A 100 28.24 -31.12 -11.70
C GLN A 100 28.12 -31.01 -13.22
N GLU A 101 27.03 -30.39 -13.65
CA GLU A 101 26.78 -30.08 -15.07
C GLU A 101 27.32 -28.69 -15.49
N GLU A 102 27.65 -27.81 -14.51
CA GLU A 102 28.16 -26.46 -14.73
C GLU A 102 29.44 -26.24 -13.90
N PHE A 103 30.51 -25.86 -14.59
CA PHE A 103 31.83 -25.66 -13.99
C PHE A 103 32.23 -24.17 -13.84
N ASN A 104 31.35 -23.25 -14.21
CA ASN A 104 31.49 -21.84 -13.87
C ASN A 104 30.73 -21.57 -12.56
N ASN A 105 31.46 -21.42 -11.46
CA ASN A 105 30.90 -21.23 -10.11
C ASN A 105 30.11 -19.93 -9.92
N GLN A 106 30.12 -19.02 -10.89
CA GLN A 106 29.30 -17.79 -10.87
C GLN A 106 27.98 -17.96 -11.64
N MET A 107 27.80 -19.08 -12.34
CA MET A 107 26.66 -19.25 -13.25
C MET A 107 25.33 -19.42 -12.48
N GLY A 108 25.34 -20.07 -11.31
CA GLY A 108 24.16 -20.18 -10.46
C GLY A 108 23.59 -18.83 -10.05
N LYS A 109 24.48 -17.83 -9.80
CA LYS A 109 24.04 -16.46 -9.50
C LYS A 109 23.42 -15.76 -10.70
N ALA A 110 23.90 -16.03 -11.91
CA ALA A 110 23.34 -15.50 -13.15
C ALA A 110 21.93 -16.01 -13.40
N TRP A 111 21.75 -17.30 -13.21
CA TRP A 111 20.44 -17.94 -13.31
C TRP A 111 19.47 -17.44 -12.25
N LEU A 112 19.92 -17.29 -10.99
CA LEU A 112 19.09 -16.78 -9.90
C LEU A 112 18.65 -15.34 -10.18
N LEU A 113 19.56 -14.47 -10.62
CA LEU A 113 19.24 -13.09 -10.98
C LEU A 113 18.27 -13.02 -12.18
N LEU A 114 18.38 -13.96 -13.15
CA LEU A 114 17.45 -14.08 -14.27
C LEU A 114 16.04 -14.35 -13.76
N GLY A 115 15.84 -15.37 -12.93
CA GLY A 115 14.52 -15.70 -12.38
C GLY A 115 13.95 -14.59 -11.50
N GLN A 116 14.79 -13.90 -10.74
CA GLN A 116 14.38 -12.73 -9.95
C GLN A 116 13.96 -11.55 -10.83
N ALA A 117 14.64 -11.31 -11.95
CA ALA A 117 14.28 -10.25 -12.88
C ALA A 117 12.97 -10.58 -13.62
N GLU A 118 12.77 -11.83 -14.03
CA GLU A 118 11.50 -12.29 -14.61
C GLU A 118 10.35 -12.12 -13.60
N PHE A 119 10.56 -12.45 -12.34
CA PHE A 119 9.58 -12.21 -11.26
C PHE A 119 9.23 -10.73 -11.11
N HIS A 120 10.21 -9.83 -10.97
CA HIS A 120 9.96 -8.40 -10.79
C HIS A 120 9.44 -7.70 -12.05
N LYS A 121 9.58 -8.31 -13.21
CA LYS A 121 8.92 -7.89 -14.45
C LYS A 121 7.43 -8.25 -14.48
N GLY A 122 6.97 -9.14 -13.59
CA GLY A 122 5.61 -9.69 -13.59
C GLY A 122 5.45 -10.97 -14.42
N ASP A 123 6.55 -11.50 -15.01
CA ASP A 123 6.55 -12.81 -15.68
C ASP A 123 6.74 -13.93 -14.63
N PHE A 124 5.68 -14.12 -13.84
CA PHE A 124 5.73 -15.09 -12.73
C PHE A 124 5.86 -16.53 -13.21
N LEU A 125 5.18 -16.92 -14.29
CA LEU A 125 5.30 -18.26 -14.87
C LEU A 125 6.69 -18.54 -15.46
N GLY A 126 7.26 -17.56 -16.17
CA GLY A 126 8.63 -17.61 -16.65
C GLY A 126 9.62 -17.77 -15.50
N SER A 127 9.43 -16.98 -14.44
CA SER A 127 10.30 -17.04 -13.25
C SER A 127 10.23 -18.41 -12.54
N VAL A 128 9.02 -18.97 -12.36
CA VAL A 128 8.83 -20.34 -11.80
C VAL A 128 9.55 -21.38 -12.65
N SER A 129 9.43 -21.29 -13.98
CA SER A 129 10.12 -22.19 -14.90
C SER A 129 11.63 -22.10 -14.75
N THR A 130 12.16 -20.88 -14.63
CA THR A 130 13.59 -20.63 -14.40
C THR A 130 14.04 -21.19 -13.04
N PHE A 131 13.30 -20.95 -11.95
CA PHE A 131 13.67 -21.47 -10.62
C PHE A 131 13.59 -23.01 -10.57
N ASN A 132 12.60 -23.62 -11.19
CA ASN A 132 12.50 -25.08 -11.30
C ASN A 132 13.65 -25.68 -12.13
N TYR A 133 14.09 -24.99 -13.19
CA TYR A 133 15.28 -25.40 -13.94
C TYR A 133 16.53 -25.36 -13.05
N ILE A 134 16.74 -24.26 -12.31
CA ILE A 134 17.87 -24.10 -11.40
C ILE A 134 17.86 -25.21 -10.34
N ALA A 135 16.72 -25.42 -9.68
CA ALA A 135 16.59 -26.43 -8.62
C ALA A 135 16.97 -27.86 -9.10
N ARG A 136 16.62 -28.18 -10.34
CA ARG A 136 17.01 -29.47 -10.96
C ARG A 136 18.49 -29.51 -11.34
N HIS A 137 18.98 -28.44 -11.95
CA HIS A 137 20.37 -28.39 -12.47
C HIS A 137 21.42 -28.28 -11.36
N TYR A 138 21.05 -27.64 -10.23
CA TYR A 138 21.89 -27.50 -9.04
C TYR A 138 21.39 -28.34 -7.86
N ALA A 139 20.81 -29.50 -8.11
CA ALA A 139 20.24 -30.39 -7.08
C ALA A 139 21.26 -30.81 -5.98
N HIS A 140 22.56 -30.73 -6.28
CA HIS A 140 23.64 -30.97 -5.31
C HIS A 140 23.83 -29.81 -4.31
N ASP A 141 23.38 -28.61 -4.62
CA ASP A 141 23.41 -27.44 -3.75
C ASP A 141 22.04 -27.26 -3.09
N LYS A 142 21.88 -27.83 -1.90
CA LYS A 142 20.60 -27.83 -1.17
C LYS A 142 20.12 -26.42 -0.82
N GLU A 143 21.05 -25.49 -0.55
CA GLU A 143 20.68 -24.11 -0.29
C GLU A 143 20.14 -23.41 -1.54
N MET A 144 20.77 -23.61 -2.69
CA MET A 144 20.27 -23.07 -3.96
C MET A 144 18.88 -23.62 -4.29
N VAL A 145 18.64 -24.91 -4.06
CA VAL A 145 17.32 -25.53 -4.24
C VAL A 145 16.28 -24.87 -3.34
N ALA A 146 16.60 -24.69 -2.05
CA ALA A 146 15.70 -24.03 -1.10
C ALA A 146 15.39 -22.58 -1.51
N ILE A 147 16.38 -21.80 -1.93
CA ILE A 147 16.19 -20.43 -2.43
C ILE A 147 15.27 -20.41 -3.65
N CYS A 148 15.46 -21.33 -4.60
CA CYS A 148 14.61 -21.44 -5.79
C CYS A 148 13.17 -21.82 -5.43
N GLN A 149 12.98 -22.71 -4.47
CA GLN A 149 11.65 -23.06 -3.96
C GLN A 149 10.97 -21.85 -3.31
N LEU A 150 11.69 -21.05 -2.51
CA LEU A 150 11.16 -19.84 -1.91
C LEU A 150 10.69 -18.81 -2.96
N TRP A 151 11.49 -18.59 -4.00
CA TRP A 151 11.11 -17.67 -5.08
C TRP A 151 9.95 -18.21 -5.93
N ALA A 152 9.91 -19.53 -6.19
CA ALA A 152 8.79 -20.15 -6.88
C ALA A 152 7.49 -20.05 -6.04
N ALA A 153 7.54 -20.32 -4.74
CA ALA A 153 6.42 -20.16 -3.83
C ALA A 153 5.91 -18.72 -3.82
N ARG A 154 6.82 -17.74 -3.81
CA ARG A 154 6.49 -16.32 -3.89
C ARG A 154 5.81 -15.98 -5.22
N ALA A 155 6.30 -16.49 -6.35
CA ALA A 155 5.70 -16.27 -7.66
C ALA A 155 4.29 -16.87 -7.76
N TYR A 156 4.06 -18.06 -7.23
CA TYR A 156 2.72 -18.64 -7.11
C TYR A 156 1.80 -17.78 -6.24
N GLY A 157 2.32 -17.25 -5.13
CA GLY A 157 1.57 -16.32 -4.27
C GLY A 157 1.13 -15.04 -4.98
N GLU A 158 1.98 -14.48 -5.88
CA GLU A 158 1.60 -13.30 -6.68
C GLU A 158 0.56 -13.61 -7.76
N MET A 159 0.52 -14.84 -8.25
CA MET A 159 -0.53 -15.31 -9.19
C MET A 159 -1.85 -15.66 -8.49
N GLY A 160 -1.91 -15.63 -7.17
CA GLY A 160 -3.06 -16.10 -6.40
C GLY A 160 -3.19 -17.62 -6.31
N TRP A 161 -2.17 -18.37 -6.76
CA TRP A 161 -2.13 -19.83 -6.70
C TRP A 161 -1.62 -20.25 -5.32
N LEU A 162 -2.46 -20.03 -4.32
CA LEU A 162 -2.06 -20.15 -2.92
C LEU A 162 -1.78 -21.58 -2.50
N TYR A 163 -2.51 -22.55 -3.08
CA TYR A 163 -2.27 -23.98 -2.81
C TYR A 163 -0.88 -24.40 -3.30
N GLU A 164 -0.51 -24.03 -4.52
CA GLU A 164 0.80 -24.32 -5.10
C GLU A 164 1.91 -23.61 -4.34
N ALA A 165 1.65 -22.37 -3.90
CA ALA A 165 2.59 -21.62 -3.08
C ALA A 165 2.89 -22.33 -1.75
N GLU A 166 1.86 -22.80 -1.06
CA GLU A 166 2.00 -23.56 0.19
C GLU A 166 2.65 -24.93 -0.01
N ASP A 167 2.27 -25.65 -1.07
CA ASP A 167 2.89 -26.96 -1.40
C ASP A 167 4.39 -26.82 -1.63
N VAL A 168 4.81 -25.82 -2.42
CA VAL A 168 6.25 -25.58 -2.66
C VAL A 168 6.96 -25.13 -1.39
N LEU A 169 6.34 -24.23 -0.60
CA LEU A 169 6.91 -23.75 0.65
C LEU A 169 7.10 -24.90 1.67
N SER A 170 6.15 -25.84 1.73
CA SER A 170 6.21 -26.99 2.65
C SER A 170 7.37 -27.94 2.35
N LYS A 171 7.88 -27.95 1.11
CA LYS A 171 9.03 -28.75 0.69
C LYS A 171 10.38 -28.11 1.04
N VAL A 172 10.36 -26.83 1.43
CA VAL A 172 11.58 -26.14 1.87
C VAL A 172 11.98 -26.66 3.24
N GLN A 173 13.20 -27.20 3.34
CA GLN A 173 13.78 -27.67 4.59
C GLN A 173 14.57 -26.54 5.25
N PRO A 174 14.16 -26.00 6.41
CA PRO A 174 14.83 -24.86 7.05
C PRO A 174 16.31 -25.11 7.36
N GLU A 175 16.69 -26.35 7.65
CA GLU A 175 18.07 -26.75 7.90
C GLU A 175 19.00 -26.59 6.69
N ASN A 176 18.46 -26.55 5.49
CA ASN A 176 19.23 -26.28 4.26
C ASN A 176 19.43 -24.78 4.00
N ILE A 177 18.82 -23.91 4.82
CA ILE A 177 18.91 -22.47 4.65
C ILE A 177 19.97 -21.92 5.59
N SER A 178 21.00 -21.26 5.04
CA SER A 178 22.00 -20.58 5.86
C SER A 178 21.40 -19.41 6.63
N GLN A 179 22.05 -19.01 7.72
CA GLN A 179 21.65 -17.85 8.51
C GLN A 179 21.50 -16.58 7.64
N LYS A 180 22.31 -16.46 6.58
CA LYS A 180 22.23 -15.33 5.64
C LYS A 180 20.90 -15.25 4.88
N ASN A 181 20.26 -16.38 4.63
CA ASN A 181 19.00 -16.48 3.87
C ASN A 181 17.79 -16.79 4.77
N ALA A 182 17.98 -16.82 6.10
CA ALA A 182 16.91 -17.10 7.05
C ALA A 182 15.80 -16.02 7.01
N SER A 183 16.18 -14.76 6.78
CA SER A 183 15.22 -13.66 6.62
C SER A 183 14.38 -13.80 5.34
N LEU A 184 14.97 -14.29 4.23
CA LEU A 184 14.22 -14.56 3.02
C LEU A 184 13.16 -15.65 3.25
N TYR A 185 13.54 -16.75 3.91
CA TYR A 185 12.59 -17.81 4.25
C TYR A 185 11.45 -17.29 5.12
N ALA A 186 11.79 -16.54 6.16
CA ALA A 186 10.81 -15.98 7.08
C ALA A 186 9.87 -14.98 6.36
N ALA A 187 10.40 -14.10 5.52
CA ALA A 187 9.60 -13.12 4.81
C ALA A 187 8.66 -13.77 3.78
N VAL A 188 9.12 -14.79 3.04
CA VAL A 188 8.27 -15.52 2.09
C VAL A 188 7.18 -16.30 2.83
N SER A 189 7.52 -16.96 3.95
CA SER A 189 6.54 -17.66 4.78
C SER A 189 5.45 -16.70 5.31
N ALA A 190 5.87 -15.54 5.80
CA ALA A 190 4.94 -14.51 6.27
C ALA A 190 4.02 -14.01 5.14
N ASP A 191 4.57 -13.73 3.96
CA ASP A 191 3.81 -13.24 2.81
C ASP A 191 2.72 -14.23 2.37
N ILE A 192 3.05 -15.52 2.28
CA ILE A 192 2.08 -16.55 1.92
C ILE A 192 1.02 -16.71 3.01
N MET A 193 1.41 -16.70 4.29
CA MET A 193 0.46 -16.75 5.40
C MET A 193 -0.47 -15.54 5.44
N MET A 194 0.03 -14.35 5.08
CA MET A 194 -0.82 -13.16 4.97
C MET A 194 -1.81 -13.28 3.81
N LYS A 195 -1.38 -13.78 2.65
CA LYS A 195 -2.24 -14.02 1.48
C LYS A 195 -3.30 -15.09 1.72
N THR A 196 -3.04 -16.03 2.64
CA THR A 196 -4.00 -17.05 3.11
C THR A 196 -4.74 -16.64 4.38
N GLU A 197 -4.68 -15.35 4.78
CA GLU A 197 -5.34 -14.76 5.95
C GLU A 197 -4.95 -15.38 7.31
N ARG A 198 -3.88 -16.15 7.35
CA ARG A 198 -3.33 -16.73 8.58
C ARG A 198 -2.46 -15.72 9.33
N TYR A 199 -3.02 -14.58 9.69
CA TYR A 199 -2.31 -13.44 10.24
C TYR A 199 -1.56 -13.74 11.54
N LYS A 200 -2.16 -14.56 12.42
CA LYS A 200 -1.52 -14.95 13.68
C LYS A 200 -0.23 -15.73 13.45
N GLU A 201 -0.21 -16.58 12.44
CA GLU A 201 0.96 -17.39 12.08
C GLU A 201 2.04 -16.58 11.36
N ALA A 202 1.66 -15.54 10.60
CA ALA A 202 2.59 -14.65 9.91
C ALA A 202 3.45 -13.81 10.87
N ILE A 203 2.91 -13.39 12.02
CA ILE A 203 3.59 -12.50 12.99
C ILE A 203 4.98 -12.97 13.39
N PRO A 204 5.20 -14.22 13.87
CA PRO A 204 6.54 -14.69 14.26
C PRO A 204 7.53 -14.67 13.09
N PHE A 205 7.09 -14.96 11.88
CA PHE A 205 7.96 -14.94 10.69
C PHE A 205 8.37 -13.51 10.31
N ILE A 206 7.46 -12.53 10.39
CA ILE A 206 7.83 -11.12 10.18
C ILE A 206 8.87 -10.68 11.20
N LYS A 207 8.76 -11.08 12.46
CA LYS A 207 9.74 -10.76 13.51
C LYS A 207 11.12 -11.36 13.23
N ILE A 208 11.18 -12.53 12.64
CA ILE A 208 12.46 -13.17 12.23
C ILE A 208 13.07 -12.42 11.05
N ALA A 209 12.26 -11.95 10.10
CA ALA A 209 12.74 -11.23 8.92
C ALA A 209 13.24 -9.81 9.23
N LEU A 210 12.63 -9.12 10.19
CA LEU A 210 12.87 -7.71 10.53
C LEU A 210 14.34 -7.33 10.81
N PRO A 211 15.15 -8.10 11.57
CA PRO A 211 16.53 -7.73 11.89
C PRO A 211 17.44 -7.61 10.66
N ASP A 212 17.22 -8.43 9.66
CA ASP A 212 18.04 -8.50 8.45
C ASP A 212 17.57 -7.54 7.36
N GLU A 213 16.36 -6.96 7.51
CA GLU A 213 15.84 -6.00 6.56
C GLU A 213 16.55 -4.66 6.69
N LYS A 214 17.52 -4.42 5.79
CA LYS A 214 18.42 -3.26 5.83
C LYS A 214 18.03 -2.15 4.87
N LYS A 215 17.17 -2.45 3.89
CA LYS A 215 16.80 -1.49 2.86
C LYS A 215 15.90 -0.40 3.43
N LYS A 216 16.21 0.87 3.07
CA LYS A 216 15.34 2.00 3.39
C LYS A 216 13.96 1.77 2.75
N GLY A 217 12.90 1.89 3.55
CA GLY A 217 11.53 1.72 3.12
C GLY A 217 10.93 0.33 3.34
N GLU A 218 11.72 -0.76 3.30
CA GLU A 218 11.19 -2.11 3.57
C GLU A 218 11.02 -2.38 5.06
N ARG A 219 12.00 -2.06 5.87
CA ARG A 219 11.91 -2.24 7.33
C ARG A 219 10.75 -1.48 8.00
N PRO A 220 10.51 -0.19 7.68
CA PRO A 220 9.33 0.51 8.18
C PRO A 220 8.03 -0.16 7.72
N ARG A 221 7.97 -0.66 6.47
CA ARG A 221 6.82 -1.37 5.94
C ARG A 221 6.52 -2.65 6.72
N PHE A 222 7.54 -3.44 7.06
CA PHE A 222 7.39 -4.64 7.89
C PHE A 222 6.83 -4.30 9.28
N TYR A 223 7.28 -3.22 9.91
CA TYR A 223 6.70 -2.76 11.17
C TYR A 223 5.27 -2.28 11.03
N TYR A 224 4.95 -1.58 9.92
CA TYR A 224 3.59 -1.13 9.67
C TYR A 224 2.64 -2.31 9.49
N VAL A 225 3.01 -3.28 8.64
CA VAL A 225 2.25 -4.53 8.45
C VAL A 225 2.10 -5.28 9.77
N LEU A 226 3.18 -5.41 10.55
CA LEU A 226 3.14 -6.05 11.86
C LEU A 226 2.12 -5.36 12.79
N GLY A 227 2.04 -4.03 12.74
CA GLY A 227 1.03 -3.25 13.45
C GLY A 227 -0.39 -3.62 13.01
N GLN A 228 -0.66 -3.71 11.71
CA GLN A 228 -1.96 -4.10 11.16
C GLN A 228 -2.34 -5.55 11.54
N LEU A 229 -1.36 -6.49 11.51
CA LEU A 229 -1.62 -7.87 11.93
C LEU A 229 -1.94 -7.96 13.43
N TYR A 230 -1.31 -7.15 14.27
CA TYR A 230 -1.66 -7.07 15.68
C TYR A 230 -3.03 -6.43 15.91
N GLU A 231 -3.41 -5.42 15.11
CA GLU A 231 -4.79 -4.88 15.16
C GLU A 231 -5.81 -5.96 14.82
N ALA A 232 -5.57 -6.75 13.76
CA ALA A 232 -6.45 -7.86 13.37
C ALA A 232 -6.58 -8.93 14.47
N GLN A 233 -5.60 -9.02 15.39
CA GLN A 233 -5.63 -9.91 16.56
C GLN A 233 -6.11 -9.21 17.85
N ASN A 234 -6.60 -7.97 17.76
CA ASN A 234 -6.96 -7.13 18.92
C ASN A 234 -5.83 -6.91 19.95
N ALA A 235 -4.58 -7.08 19.54
CA ALA A 235 -3.37 -6.89 20.36
C ALA A 235 -2.94 -5.42 20.32
N LYS A 236 -3.73 -4.52 20.94
CA LYS A 236 -3.55 -3.05 20.85
C LYS A 236 -2.16 -2.55 21.29
N LYS A 237 -1.59 -3.12 22.36
CA LYS A 237 -0.28 -2.70 22.87
C LYS A 237 0.84 -3.01 21.90
N GLU A 238 0.82 -4.20 21.33
CA GLU A 238 1.79 -4.66 20.34
C GLU A 238 1.67 -3.88 19.04
N ALA A 239 0.43 -3.60 18.58
CA ALA A 239 0.17 -2.77 17.43
C ALA A 239 0.73 -1.35 17.60
N ARG A 240 0.45 -0.70 18.74
CA ARG A 240 1.03 0.62 19.07
C ARG A 240 2.55 0.61 19.04
N ASN A 241 3.16 -0.39 19.64
CA ASN A 241 4.63 -0.53 19.64
C ASN A 241 5.17 -0.65 18.21
N ALA A 242 4.54 -1.44 17.36
CA ALA A 242 4.94 -1.60 15.97
C ALA A 242 4.85 -0.28 15.20
N TYR A 243 3.74 0.46 15.29
CA TYR A 243 3.61 1.78 14.64
C TYR A 243 4.57 2.84 15.20
N GLN A 244 4.87 2.80 16.50
CA GLN A 244 5.90 3.68 17.08
C GLN A 244 7.29 3.43 16.50
N HIS A 245 7.61 2.18 16.14
CA HIS A 245 8.86 1.86 15.45
C HIS A 245 8.89 2.45 14.04
N VAL A 246 7.75 2.47 13.31
CA VAL A 246 7.66 3.15 12.00
C VAL A 246 8.07 4.62 12.12
N LEU A 247 7.54 5.34 13.12
CA LEU A 247 7.82 6.77 13.32
C LEU A 247 9.27 7.09 13.71
N LYS A 248 10.01 6.12 14.24
CA LYS A 248 11.44 6.27 14.57
C LYS A 248 12.35 6.12 13.35
N MET A 249 11.80 5.73 12.21
CA MET A 249 12.54 5.50 10.98
C MET A 249 12.22 6.57 9.93
N GLN A 250 13.12 6.75 8.97
CA GLN A 250 12.85 7.60 7.82
C GLN A 250 11.92 6.85 6.87
N THR A 251 10.70 7.37 6.66
CA THR A 251 9.66 6.75 5.83
C THR A 251 9.11 7.74 4.80
N LYS A 252 8.32 7.23 3.83
CA LYS A 252 7.49 8.08 2.97
C LYS A 252 6.50 8.86 3.86
N SER A 253 6.21 10.12 3.49
CA SER A 253 5.28 11.00 4.22
C SER A 253 3.92 10.36 4.47
N GLU A 254 3.48 9.52 3.54
CA GLU A 254 2.20 8.83 3.61
C GLU A 254 2.16 7.75 4.70
N MET A 255 3.22 6.95 4.80
CA MET A 255 3.34 5.94 5.86
C MET A 255 3.47 6.59 7.25
N ASP A 256 4.26 7.67 7.39
CA ASP A 256 4.37 8.44 8.64
C ASP A 256 3.00 8.97 9.08
N PHE A 257 2.25 9.54 8.13
CA PHE A 257 0.90 10.05 8.39
C PHE A 257 -0.04 8.94 8.86
N ASN A 258 -0.12 7.83 8.13
CA ASN A 258 -1.01 6.72 8.47
C ASN A 258 -0.61 6.02 9.78
N ALA A 259 0.69 5.90 10.08
CA ALA A 259 1.15 5.38 11.37
C ALA A 259 0.71 6.26 12.54
N ARG A 260 0.73 7.60 12.39
CA ARG A 260 0.21 8.54 13.40
C ARG A 260 -1.31 8.43 13.54
N LEU A 261 -2.02 8.26 12.43
CA LEU A 261 -3.47 8.07 12.43
C LEU A 261 -3.84 6.79 13.20
N LYS A 262 -3.15 5.69 12.91
CA LYS A 262 -3.31 4.41 13.62
C LYS A 262 -2.99 4.51 15.12
N LEU A 263 -1.93 5.23 15.48
CA LEU A 263 -1.59 5.47 16.90
C LEU A 263 -2.66 6.27 17.62
N ALA A 264 -3.30 7.23 16.94
CA ALA A 264 -4.42 7.97 17.52
C ALA A 264 -5.65 7.07 17.72
N GLN A 265 -5.98 6.23 16.73
CA GLN A 265 -7.07 5.26 16.84
C GLN A 265 -6.86 4.24 17.98
N LEU A 266 -5.61 3.86 18.24
CA LEU A 266 -5.23 2.89 19.27
C LEU A 266 -4.90 3.51 20.63
N ALA A 267 -5.11 4.83 20.81
CA ALA A 267 -4.81 5.50 22.07
C ALA A 267 -5.73 5.00 23.19
N ASP A 268 -5.16 4.73 24.36
CA ASP A 268 -5.95 4.29 25.52
C ASP A 268 -6.81 5.44 26.09
N ASN A 269 -6.34 6.70 25.88
CA ASN A 269 -7.04 7.90 26.31
C ASN A 269 -7.60 8.65 25.08
N PRO A 270 -8.93 8.73 24.92
CA PRO A 270 -9.55 9.45 23.81
C PRO A 270 -9.12 10.92 23.72
N GLN A 271 -8.85 11.60 24.85
CA GLN A 271 -8.41 12.99 24.82
C GLN A 271 -7.00 13.15 24.24
N GLU A 272 -6.11 12.19 24.48
CA GLU A 272 -4.78 12.16 23.86
C GLU A 272 -4.91 12.00 22.33
N ALA A 273 -5.78 11.11 21.87
CA ALA A 273 -6.09 10.93 20.45
C ALA A 273 -6.62 12.21 19.80
N ILE A 274 -7.60 12.85 20.42
CA ILE A 274 -8.19 14.12 19.94
C ILE A 274 -7.11 15.21 19.84
N ASN A 275 -6.28 15.36 20.88
CA ASN A 275 -5.20 16.34 20.87
C ASN A 275 -4.16 16.07 19.77
N MET A 276 -3.83 14.80 19.54
CA MET A 276 -2.89 14.40 18.51
C MET A 276 -3.45 14.68 17.11
N LEU A 277 -4.69 14.28 16.83
CA LEU A 277 -5.37 14.50 15.55
C LEU A 277 -5.58 15.99 15.27
N THR A 278 -5.99 16.77 16.27
CA THR A 278 -6.14 18.22 16.13
C THR A 278 -4.81 18.92 15.81
N LYS A 279 -3.69 18.45 16.39
CA LYS A 279 -2.36 18.94 16.01
C LYS A 279 -2.01 18.55 14.58
N MET A 280 -2.34 17.34 14.16
CA MET A 280 -2.09 16.87 12.78
C MET A 280 -2.90 17.70 11.76
N ALA A 281 -4.16 18.07 12.07
CA ALA A 281 -5.01 18.88 11.20
C ALA A 281 -4.47 20.31 10.96
N LYS A 282 -3.70 20.85 11.92
CA LYS A 282 -3.11 22.20 11.80
C LYS A 282 -1.82 22.24 10.96
N LEU A 283 -1.28 21.09 10.54
CA LEU A 283 -0.05 21.04 9.76
C LEU A 283 -0.36 21.19 8.26
N ASP A 284 0.26 22.16 7.60
CA ASP A 284 0.08 22.42 6.16
C ASP A 284 0.31 21.21 5.28
N LYS A 285 1.27 20.36 5.65
CA LYS A 285 1.57 19.11 4.93
C LYS A 285 0.42 18.08 4.92
N ASN A 286 -0.61 18.28 5.75
CA ASN A 286 -1.74 17.35 5.89
C ASN A 286 -3.04 17.95 5.30
N LYS A 287 -2.99 19.11 4.61
CA LYS A 287 -4.18 19.75 4.04
C LYS A 287 -4.98 18.83 3.11
N ASP A 288 -4.29 18.01 2.31
CA ASP A 288 -4.90 17.07 1.36
C ASP A 288 -5.43 15.78 2.02
N ARG A 289 -5.35 15.67 3.35
CA ARG A 289 -5.71 14.48 4.15
C ARG A 289 -6.55 14.84 5.37
N LEU A 290 -7.17 16.00 5.36
CA LEU A 290 -8.02 16.46 6.47
C LEU A 290 -9.25 15.59 6.63
N ASP A 291 -9.76 15.02 5.54
CA ASP A 291 -10.86 14.07 5.52
C ASP A 291 -10.60 12.86 6.42
N LEU A 292 -9.41 12.24 6.31
CA LEU A 292 -9.01 11.11 7.15
C LEU A 292 -8.88 11.49 8.63
N ILE A 293 -8.35 12.68 8.90
CA ILE A 293 -8.19 13.17 10.27
C ILE A 293 -9.57 13.43 10.90
N TYR A 294 -10.43 14.17 10.20
CA TYR A 294 -11.76 14.48 10.71
C TYR A 294 -12.66 13.25 10.77
N GLY A 295 -12.59 12.34 9.80
CA GLY A 295 -13.28 11.05 9.86
C GLY A 295 -12.88 10.24 11.10
N THR A 296 -11.56 10.20 11.42
CA THR A 296 -11.07 9.54 12.63
C THR A 296 -11.55 10.23 13.92
N LEU A 297 -11.57 11.56 13.96
CA LEU A 297 -12.15 12.31 15.08
C LEU A 297 -13.62 11.98 15.25
N GLY A 298 -14.39 11.96 14.15
CA GLY A 298 -15.80 11.53 14.16
C GLY A 298 -15.99 10.15 14.78
N ASN A 299 -15.17 9.18 14.39
CA ASN A 299 -15.22 7.82 14.97
C ASN A 299 -14.96 7.81 16.49
N ILE A 300 -13.99 8.60 16.98
CA ILE A 300 -13.68 8.70 18.41
C ILE A 300 -14.86 9.30 19.19
N PHE A 301 -15.53 10.31 18.66
CA PHE A 301 -16.70 10.89 19.29
C PHE A 301 -17.91 9.97 19.22
N LEU A 302 -18.07 9.20 18.14
CA LEU A 302 -19.11 8.19 18.01
C LEU A 302 -18.95 7.07 19.05
N GLU A 303 -17.73 6.56 19.27
CA GLU A 303 -17.44 5.59 20.33
C GLU A 303 -17.77 6.13 21.73
N ARG A 304 -17.63 7.45 21.94
CA ARG A 304 -18.01 8.13 23.18
C ARG A 304 -19.52 8.40 23.28
N LYS A 305 -20.30 7.97 22.28
CA LYS A 305 -21.74 8.21 22.16
C LYS A 305 -22.11 9.70 22.03
N ASP A 306 -21.16 10.53 21.64
CA ASP A 306 -21.39 11.93 21.31
C ASP A 306 -21.65 12.07 19.80
N THR A 307 -22.88 11.71 19.42
CA THR A 307 -23.30 11.67 18.01
C THR A 307 -23.32 13.04 17.37
N ALA A 308 -23.59 14.10 18.13
CA ALA A 308 -23.62 15.47 17.62
C ALA A 308 -22.23 15.93 17.18
N GLN A 309 -21.22 15.75 18.04
CA GLN A 309 -19.82 16.03 17.70
C GLN A 309 -19.33 15.12 16.59
N ALA A 310 -19.69 13.84 16.60
CA ALA A 310 -19.32 12.88 15.55
C ALA A 310 -19.81 13.36 14.18
N LEU A 311 -21.09 13.73 14.07
CA LEU A 311 -21.67 14.25 12.82
C LEU A 311 -20.99 15.53 12.35
N SER A 312 -20.69 16.45 13.26
CA SER A 312 -19.95 17.68 12.91
C SER A 312 -18.58 17.37 12.29
N TYR A 313 -17.83 16.42 12.86
CA TYR A 313 -16.54 16.01 12.28
C TYR A 313 -16.68 15.24 10.98
N TYR A 314 -17.70 14.39 10.83
CA TYR A 314 -17.97 13.70 9.57
C TYR A 314 -18.33 14.68 8.45
N GLN A 315 -19.11 15.72 8.76
CA GLN A 315 -19.41 16.78 7.79
C GLN A 315 -18.14 17.51 7.37
N MET A 316 -17.28 17.88 8.32
CA MET A 316 -15.96 18.47 8.01
C MET A 316 -15.10 17.52 7.15
N ALA A 317 -15.13 16.20 7.41
CA ALA A 317 -14.41 15.23 6.61
C ALA A 317 -14.92 15.19 5.18
N ILE A 318 -16.23 15.19 4.97
CA ILE A 318 -16.86 15.18 3.64
C ILE A 318 -16.51 16.47 2.87
N GLU A 319 -16.63 17.64 3.52
CA GLU A 319 -16.33 18.95 2.93
C GLU A 319 -14.86 19.12 2.54
N LYS A 320 -13.94 18.56 3.34
CA LYS A 320 -12.48 18.66 3.12
C LYS A 320 -11.91 17.53 2.28
N SER A 321 -12.72 16.56 1.88
CA SER A 321 -12.25 15.46 1.02
C SER A 321 -11.93 15.97 -0.38
N THR A 322 -10.69 15.79 -0.77
CA THR A 322 -10.18 16.16 -2.10
C THR A 322 -10.29 15.01 -3.10
N LYS A 323 -10.50 13.78 -2.61
CA LYS A 323 -10.60 12.56 -3.40
C LYS A 323 -11.95 11.90 -3.17
N ASN A 324 -12.68 11.58 -4.25
CA ASN A 324 -13.87 10.75 -4.17
C ASN A 324 -13.47 9.27 -4.05
N GLY A 325 -12.84 8.93 -2.92
CA GLY A 325 -12.33 7.59 -2.64
C GLY A 325 -13.16 6.83 -1.61
N LEU A 326 -12.76 5.57 -1.35
CA LEU A 326 -13.43 4.68 -0.39
C LEU A 326 -13.49 5.26 1.03
N ASP A 327 -12.52 6.07 1.42
CA ASP A 327 -12.50 6.73 2.74
C ASP A 327 -13.66 7.72 2.88
N LYS A 328 -13.94 8.51 1.84
CA LYS A 328 -15.10 9.41 1.81
C LYS A 328 -16.41 8.61 1.84
N ALA A 329 -16.49 7.53 1.06
CA ALA A 329 -17.66 6.67 1.06
C ALA A 329 -17.93 6.08 2.45
N ALA A 330 -16.89 5.64 3.17
CA ALA A 330 -17.03 5.11 4.53
C ALA A 330 -17.61 6.16 5.50
N VAL A 331 -17.11 7.40 5.44
CA VAL A 331 -17.62 8.50 6.27
C VAL A 331 -19.08 8.83 5.92
N LEU A 332 -19.42 8.90 4.63
CA LEU A 332 -20.78 9.14 4.16
C LEU A 332 -21.75 8.05 4.65
N ILE A 333 -21.35 6.79 4.60
CA ILE A 333 -22.16 5.66 5.06
C ILE A 333 -22.43 5.77 6.56
N VAL A 334 -21.39 6.02 7.37
CA VAL A 334 -21.54 6.13 8.82
C VAL A 334 -22.41 7.33 9.19
N ALA A 335 -22.20 8.50 8.58
CA ALA A 335 -23.03 9.67 8.79
C ALA A 335 -24.50 9.41 8.38
N GLY A 336 -24.70 8.78 7.21
CA GLY A 336 -26.02 8.39 6.73
C GLY A 336 -26.72 7.39 7.65
N ASP A 337 -26.00 6.41 8.19
CA ASP A 337 -26.53 5.44 9.14
C ASP A 337 -26.98 6.13 10.45
N ILE A 338 -26.21 7.10 10.97
CA ILE A 338 -26.57 7.89 12.15
C ILE A 338 -27.84 8.72 11.89
N TYR A 339 -27.89 9.46 10.78
CA TYR A 339 -29.08 10.24 10.43
C TYR A 339 -30.31 9.36 10.24
N TYR A 340 -30.15 8.19 9.63
CA TYR A 340 -31.21 7.22 9.43
C TYR A 340 -31.76 6.70 10.76
N GLU A 341 -30.90 6.39 11.73
CA GLU A 341 -31.30 5.96 13.07
C GLU A 341 -32.02 7.08 13.85
N GLN A 342 -31.61 8.32 13.64
CA GLN A 342 -32.28 9.52 14.19
C GLN A 342 -33.59 9.86 13.48
N ARG A 343 -33.95 9.12 12.43
CA ARG A 343 -35.11 9.37 11.55
C ARG A 343 -35.01 10.71 10.78
N ASP A 344 -33.81 11.27 10.66
CA ASP A 344 -33.55 12.38 9.79
C ASP A 344 -33.27 11.87 8.37
N TYR A 345 -34.33 11.48 7.68
CA TYR A 345 -34.24 10.91 6.35
C TYR A 345 -33.78 11.91 5.30
N VAL A 346 -34.04 13.20 5.55
CA VAL A 346 -33.64 14.29 4.66
C VAL A 346 -32.12 14.43 4.64
N ALA A 347 -31.48 14.38 5.79
CA ALA A 347 -30.02 14.42 5.90
C ALA A 347 -29.35 13.08 5.52
N ALA A 348 -30.04 11.94 5.71
CA ALA A 348 -29.50 10.62 5.37
C ALA A 348 -29.42 10.36 3.85
N SER A 349 -30.45 10.81 3.06
CA SER A 349 -30.55 10.53 1.63
C SER A 349 -29.33 11.00 0.84
N PRO A 350 -28.84 12.25 0.92
CA PRO A 350 -27.67 12.69 0.17
C PRO A 350 -26.40 11.90 0.52
N CYS A 351 -26.25 11.48 1.79
CA CYS A 351 -25.09 10.67 2.22
C CYS A 351 -25.03 9.33 1.49
N TYR A 352 -26.14 8.59 1.43
CA TYR A 352 -26.18 7.31 0.73
C TYR A 352 -26.08 7.48 -0.79
N LYS A 353 -26.72 8.53 -1.34
CA LYS A 353 -26.66 8.82 -2.76
C LYS A 353 -25.23 9.09 -3.24
N GLU A 354 -24.48 9.90 -2.52
CA GLU A 354 -23.08 10.16 -2.84
C GLU A 354 -22.21 8.93 -2.61
N ALA A 355 -22.44 8.17 -1.53
CA ALA A 355 -21.71 6.93 -1.27
C ALA A 355 -21.88 5.91 -2.39
N THR A 356 -23.08 5.74 -2.99
CA THR A 356 -23.32 4.82 -4.11
C THR A 356 -22.58 5.20 -5.39
N GLN A 357 -22.27 6.48 -5.59
CA GLN A 357 -21.49 6.95 -6.74
C GLN A 357 -20.00 6.62 -6.61
N ILE A 358 -19.52 6.43 -5.39
CA ILE A 358 -18.11 6.16 -5.09
C ILE A 358 -17.83 4.65 -4.99
N LEU A 359 -18.79 3.89 -4.45
CA LEU A 359 -18.63 2.46 -4.22
C LEU A 359 -18.63 1.67 -5.52
N SER A 360 -17.75 0.67 -5.60
CA SER A 360 -17.84 -0.34 -6.67
C SER A 360 -19.05 -1.24 -6.47
N VAL A 361 -19.68 -1.67 -7.57
CA VAL A 361 -20.79 -2.62 -7.57
C VAL A 361 -20.42 -3.97 -6.94
N GLU A 362 -19.13 -4.31 -6.96
CA GLU A 362 -18.58 -5.54 -6.36
C GLU A 362 -18.39 -5.44 -4.85
N SER A 363 -18.56 -4.26 -4.26
CA SER A 363 -18.43 -4.07 -2.80
C SER A 363 -19.59 -4.73 -2.05
N ASP A 364 -19.27 -5.47 -1.00
CA ASP A 364 -20.27 -6.13 -0.13
C ASP A 364 -21.33 -5.17 0.41
N GLN A 365 -21.00 -3.90 0.58
CA GLN A 365 -21.91 -2.88 1.10
C GLN A 365 -22.78 -2.24 0.02
N TYR A 366 -22.39 -2.31 -1.26
CA TYR A 366 -23.05 -1.59 -2.34
C TYR A 366 -24.56 -1.87 -2.41
N ALA A 367 -24.95 -3.14 -2.43
CA ALA A 367 -26.36 -3.53 -2.53
C ALA A 367 -27.21 -3.00 -1.36
N ARG A 368 -26.66 -2.94 -0.15
CA ARG A 368 -27.34 -2.39 1.03
C ARG A 368 -27.53 -0.88 0.90
N ILE A 369 -26.48 -0.18 0.54
CA ILE A 369 -26.47 1.28 0.45
C ILE A 369 -27.34 1.75 -0.73
N GLN A 370 -27.28 1.07 -1.87
CA GLN A 370 -28.12 1.37 -3.01
C GLN A 370 -29.63 1.26 -2.67
N ARG A 371 -30.03 0.17 -2.02
CA ARG A 371 -31.44 0.00 -1.61
C ARG A 371 -31.88 1.11 -0.67
N ARG A 372 -31.04 1.50 0.30
CA ARG A 372 -31.35 2.63 1.20
C ARG A 372 -31.47 3.94 0.46
N SER A 373 -30.56 4.22 -0.48
CA SER A 373 -30.60 5.42 -1.32
C SER A 373 -31.89 5.50 -2.14
N GLU A 374 -32.23 4.43 -2.86
CA GLU A 374 -33.43 4.36 -3.70
C GLU A 374 -34.73 4.50 -2.85
N THR A 375 -34.79 3.85 -1.69
CA THR A 375 -35.94 3.95 -0.79
C THR A 375 -36.07 5.35 -0.22
N LEU A 376 -34.96 5.98 0.18
CA LEU A 376 -35.00 7.32 0.74
C LEU A 376 -35.29 8.39 -0.32
N ASP A 377 -34.83 8.24 -1.55
CA ASP A 377 -35.16 9.18 -2.64
C ASP A 377 -36.69 9.30 -2.85
N GLN A 378 -37.44 8.21 -2.66
CA GLN A 378 -38.90 8.21 -2.72
C GLN A 378 -39.53 8.74 -1.41
N LEU A 379 -39.03 8.29 -0.27
CA LEU A 379 -39.57 8.64 1.05
C LEU A 379 -39.39 10.12 1.39
N VAL A 380 -38.23 10.71 1.06
CA VAL A 380 -37.88 12.08 1.45
C VAL A 380 -38.87 13.10 0.87
N VAL A 381 -39.36 12.89 -0.34
CA VAL A 381 -40.34 13.80 -0.98
C VAL A 381 -41.64 13.83 -0.17
N GLU A 382 -42.18 12.67 0.15
CA GLU A 382 -43.41 12.52 0.91
C GLU A 382 -43.23 12.99 2.38
N TYR A 383 -42.12 12.60 2.99
CA TYR A 383 -41.79 12.96 4.37
C TYR A 383 -41.58 14.47 4.52
N SER A 384 -40.90 15.13 3.62
CA SER A 384 -40.72 16.60 3.62
C SER A 384 -42.06 17.30 3.45
N THR A 385 -42.94 16.76 2.59
CA THR A 385 -44.29 17.30 2.41
C THR A 385 -45.11 17.20 3.69
N VAL A 386 -45.08 16.06 4.37
CA VAL A 386 -45.78 15.85 5.65
C VAL A 386 -45.22 16.79 6.72
N GLN A 387 -43.89 16.89 6.86
CA GLN A 387 -43.27 17.80 7.83
C GLN A 387 -43.63 19.27 7.57
N LEU A 388 -43.65 19.67 6.31
CA LEU A 388 -44.07 21.03 5.92
C LEU A 388 -45.53 21.27 6.32
N GLN A 389 -46.44 20.34 6.02
CA GLN A 389 -47.85 20.44 6.37
C GLN A 389 -48.05 20.50 7.88
N ASP A 390 -47.39 19.64 8.65
CA ASP A 390 -47.45 19.66 10.11
C ASP A 390 -46.93 20.99 10.69
N SER A 391 -45.84 21.50 10.12
CA SER A 391 -45.29 22.82 10.53
C SER A 391 -46.26 23.96 10.26
N LEU A 392 -46.88 23.95 9.05
CA LEU A 392 -47.90 24.97 8.68
C LEU A 392 -49.14 24.84 9.54
N GLN A 393 -49.61 23.63 9.88
CA GLN A 393 -50.73 23.41 10.78
C GLN A 393 -50.43 23.92 12.21
N ARG A 394 -49.22 23.66 12.73
CA ARG A 394 -48.80 24.20 14.03
C ARG A 394 -48.74 25.71 14.01
N LEU A 395 -48.19 26.30 12.94
CA LEU A 395 -48.11 27.75 12.77
C LEU A 395 -49.52 28.36 12.75
N ALA A 396 -50.48 27.72 12.06
CA ALA A 396 -51.85 28.20 11.97
C ALA A 396 -52.62 28.14 13.32
N GLN A 397 -52.15 27.34 14.27
CA GLN A 397 -52.75 27.26 15.62
C GLN A 397 -52.19 28.31 16.59
N LEU A 398 -51.12 29.02 16.26
CA LEU A 398 -50.53 30.06 17.09
C LEU A 398 -51.27 31.38 16.91
N SER A 399 -51.18 32.25 17.93
CA SER A 399 -51.66 33.64 17.84
C SER A 399 -50.82 34.43 16.80
N GLU A 400 -51.38 35.52 16.24
CA GLU A 400 -50.68 36.36 15.26
C GLU A 400 -49.33 36.87 15.80
N GLU A 401 -49.23 37.21 17.08
CA GLU A 401 -47.96 37.63 17.70
C GLU A 401 -46.92 36.48 17.76
N GLU A 402 -47.36 35.27 18.02
CA GLU A 402 -46.48 34.09 18.04
C GLU A 402 -46.06 33.67 16.62
N GLN A 403 -46.99 33.78 15.66
CA GLN A 403 -46.67 33.54 14.24
C GLN A 403 -45.59 34.51 13.74
N LEU A 404 -45.73 35.81 14.06
CA LEU A 404 -44.72 36.82 13.72
C LEU A 404 -43.35 36.52 14.31
N LYS A 405 -43.28 36.11 15.59
CA LYS A 405 -42.02 35.73 16.24
C LYS A 405 -41.36 34.51 15.57
N VAL A 406 -42.12 33.51 15.14
CA VAL A 406 -41.60 32.34 14.42
C VAL A 406 -41.09 32.76 13.06
N VAL A 407 -41.79 33.61 12.32
CA VAL A 407 -41.37 34.12 11.01
C VAL A 407 -40.11 34.97 11.14
N GLU A 408 -40.04 35.88 12.11
CA GLU A 408 -38.85 36.68 12.40
C GLU A 408 -37.64 35.84 12.72
N LYS A 409 -37.83 34.75 13.50
CA LYS A 409 -36.76 33.81 13.81
C LYS A 409 -36.28 33.07 12.56
N ILE A 410 -37.19 32.62 11.72
CA ILE A 410 -36.83 31.94 10.46
C ILE A 410 -36.06 32.89 9.54
N ILE A 411 -36.49 34.13 9.42
CA ILE A 411 -35.79 35.15 8.63
C ILE A 411 -34.38 35.40 9.19
N ALA A 412 -34.26 35.54 10.51
CA ALA A 412 -32.95 35.74 11.14
C ALA A 412 -32.00 34.54 10.93
N ASP A 413 -32.53 33.33 11.04
CA ASP A 413 -31.75 32.11 10.79
C ASP A 413 -31.35 31.96 9.30
N LEU A 414 -32.19 32.38 8.35
CA LEU A 414 -31.88 32.44 6.92
C LEU A 414 -30.81 33.48 6.60
N ILE A 415 -30.92 34.69 7.14
CA ILE A 415 -29.91 35.74 6.95
C ILE A 415 -28.55 35.27 7.47
N LYS A 416 -28.55 34.65 8.66
CA LYS A 416 -27.32 34.11 9.24
C LYS A 416 -26.70 32.99 8.38
N ALA A 417 -27.53 32.11 7.82
CA ALA A 417 -27.06 31.06 6.93
C ALA A 417 -26.47 31.63 5.63
N GLU A 418 -27.12 32.67 5.04
CA GLU A 418 -26.60 33.35 3.84
C GLU A 418 -25.29 34.11 4.14
N GLU A 419 -25.16 34.74 5.30
CA GLU A 419 -23.92 35.38 5.73
C GLU A 419 -22.78 34.37 5.92
N GLU A 420 -23.05 33.24 6.57
CA GLU A 420 -22.07 32.14 6.74
C GLU A 420 -21.64 31.52 5.39
N GLU A 421 -22.57 31.41 4.45
CA GLU A 421 -22.28 30.89 3.10
C GLU A 421 -21.44 31.89 2.29
N ALA A 422 -21.78 33.19 2.41
CA ALA A 422 -21.02 34.28 1.80
C ALA A 422 -19.59 34.40 2.38
N GLU A 423 -19.43 34.24 3.70
CA GLU A 423 -18.11 34.21 4.32
C GLU A 423 -17.28 33.00 3.86
N LYS A 424 -17.88 31.79 3.78
CA LYS A 424 -17.23 30.60 3.26
C LYS A 424 -16.79 30.78 1.80
N ALA A 425 -17.67 31.37 0.97
CA ALA A 425 -17.35 31.68 -0.42
C ALA A 425 -16.21 32.71 -0.55
N ALA A 426 -16.21 33.73 0.28
CA ALA A 426 -15.15 34.74 0.32
C ALA A 426 -13.81 34.18 0.83
N GLN A 427 -13.83 33.27 1.79
CA GLN A 427 -12.63 32.56 2.24
C GLN A 427 -12.08 31.65 1.15
N ALA A 428 -12.92 30.88 0.47
CA ALA A 428 -12.52 30.03 -0.64
C ALA A 428 -11.93 30.83 -1.81
N ALA A 429 -12.49 31.99 -2.11
CA ALA A 429 -11.97 32.93 -3.12
C ALA A 429 -10.59 33.48 -2.74
N ARG A 430 -10.38 33.87 -1.48
CA ARG A 430 -9.07 34.34 -0.98
C ARG A 430 -8.01 33.22 -0.98
N GLU A 431 -8.39 32.00 -0.65
CA GLU A 431 -7.48 30.85 -0.71
C GLU A 431 -7.11 30.51 -2.16
N ALA A 432 -8.05 30.62 -3.10
CA ALA A 432 -7.79 30.46 -4.53
C ALA A 432 -6.86 31.54 -5.11
N GLU A 433 -7.02 32.79 -4.68
CA GLU A 433 -6.13 33.90 -5.04
C GLU A 433 -4.71 33.74 -4.48
N ASN A 434 -4.57 33.30 -3.24
CA ASN A 434 -3.28 33.04 -2.62
C ASN A 434 -2.54 31.83 -3.25
N ASN A 435 -3.26 30.87 -3.80
CA ASN A 435 -2.68 29.72 -4.53
C ASN A 435 -2.33 30.04 -5.99
N SER A 436 -2.85 31.14 -6.55
CA SER A 436 -2.45 31.64 -7.85
C SER A 436 -1.28 32.66 -7.73
N GLY A 437 -0.18 32.24 -7.14
CA GLY A 437 1.06 33.01 -7.07
C GLY A 437 1.54 33.48 -8.47
N PRO A 438 2.25 34.62 -8.58
CA PRO A 438 2.52 35.25 -9.84
C PRO A 438 3.33 34.32 -10.75
N ARG A 439 2.75 33.93 -11.89
CA ARG A 439 3.50 33.34 -12.98
C ARG A 439 4.61 34.31 -13.35
N SER A 440 5.86 33.97 -13.03
CA SER A 440 7.02 34.70 -13.52
C SER A 440 7.02 34.63 -15.05
N VAL A 441 6.65 35.74 -15.66
CA VAL A 441 6.85 35.95 -17.10
C VAL A 441 8.35 36.05 -17.30
N ASN A 442 8.95 35.02 -17.82
CA ASN A 442 10.34 34.97 -18.21
C ASN A 442 10.50 35.80 -19.52
N THR A 443 10.62 37.10 -19.36
CA THR A 443 11.06 38.02 -20.42
C THR A 443 12.57 38.00 -20.51
N SER A 444 13.09 37.00 -21.19
CA SER A 444 14.48 37.03 -21.69
C SER A 444 14.47 36.50 -23.11
N ASN A 445 14.28 37.41 -24.06
CA ASN A 445 14.99 37.43 -25.34
C ASN A 445 14.33 38.45 -26.28
N MET A 446 14.85 39.66 -26.23
CA MET A 446 14.91 40.57 -27.39
C MET A 446 15.84 41.70 -27.02
N LEU A 447 17.08 41.55 -27.34
CA LEU A 447 17.96 42.67 -27.69
C LEU A 447 19.26 42.11 -28.29
N GLY A 448 19.53 42.51 -29.47
CA GLY A 448 20.85 42.49 -29.99
C GLY A 448 20.93 42.09 -31.44
N GLY A 449 20.58 43.03 -32.20
CA GLY A 449 20.87 43.12 -33.59
C GLY A 449 22.31 43.48 -33.88
N GLY A 450 22.65 43.25 -35.09
CA GLY A 450 23.31 44.15 -35.99
C GLY A 450 24.80 44.33 -35.80
N GLY A 451 25.52 44.04 -36.86
CA GLY A 451 26.71 44.81 -37.21
C GLY A 451 27.88 44.00 -37.75
N SER A 452 27.88 43.88 -39.05
CA SER A 452 29.03 44.03 -40.00
C SER A 452 30.40 43.51 -39.57
N GLY A 453 30.95 42.73 -40.45
CA GLY A 453 32.38 42.43 -40.61
C GLY A 453 32.56 41.15 -41.39
#